data_c7d522b0a3140cf33444c8980d541440
#
_entry.id   c7d522b0a3140cf33444c8980d541440
#
_cell.length_a   1.000
_cell.length_b   1.000
_cell.length_c   1.000
_cell.angle_alpha   90.00
_cell.angle_beta   90.00
_cell.angle_gamma   90.00
#
_symmetry.space_group_name_H-M   'P 1'
#
loop_
_entity.id
_entity.type
_entity.pdbx_description
1 polymer ?
#
loop_
_entity_poly.entity_id
_entity_poly.type
_entity_poly.pdbx_seq_one_letter_code
_entity_poly.pdbx_strand_id
1 'polypeptide(L)'
;MHGLQWWLWLLFVAWMFVAVAAEGRRKTKRENYSVSAPSEEETNYDDDYEELEPCQCGVFLSQQVGIKENNRRSRPRGPPQGEPVVTYDTDSPSMPCGVGGFKNCVSRCLDVILKYLPRAGPVICGAVERDVHREKAFLFIKNCGGEWTPTSFSAGKEFCCTDGEHHKC
;
A
#
# COMPACT_ATOMS: atom_id res chain seq x y z
N MET A 1 27.48 27.95 -41.08
CA MET A 1 26.48 26.90 -41.31
C MET A 1 25.65 26.58 -40.06
N HIS A 2 25.29 27.60 -39.24
CA HIS A 2 24.54 27.39 -37.96
C HIS A 2 23.09 27.88 -38.00
N GLY A 3 22.63 28.47 -39.10
CA GLY A 3 21.27 29.04 -39.20
C GLY A 3 20.15 28.02 -39.43
N LEU A 4 20.44 26.92 -40.10
CA LEU A 4 19.42 25.93 -40.48
C LEU A 4 18.94 25.06 -39.30
N GLN A 5 19.80 24.85 -38.32
CA GLN A 5 19.53 23.98 -37.16
C GLN A 5 18.59 24.64 -36.13
N TRP A 6 18.62 25.98 -36.06
CA TRP A 6 17.73 26.77 -35.19
C TRP A 6 16.29 26.80 -35.69
N TRP A 7 16.08 26.80 -37.00
CA TRP A 7 14.76 26.79 -37.61
C TRP A 7 14.01 25.45 -37.37
N LEU A 8 14.73 24.35 -37.42
CA LEU A 8 14.18 23.04 -37.14
C LEU A 8 13.75 22.87 -35.66
N TRP A 9 14.50 23.50 -34.75
CA TRP A 9 14.16 23.50 -33.32
C TRP A 9 12.89 24.29 -33.02
N LEU A 10 12.71 25.46 -33.66
CA LEU A 10 11.52 26.29 -33.51
C LEU A 10 10.25 25.58 -34.05
N LEU A 11 10.37 24.86 -35.16
CA LEU A 11 9.25 24.06 -35.70
C LEU A 11 8.89 22.89 -34.81
N PHE A 12 9.85 22.27 -34.15
CA PHE A 12 9.62 21.16 -33.21
C PHE A 12 8.90 21.63 -31.93
N VAL A 13 9.29 22.80 -31.41
CA VAL A 13 8.62 23.39 -30.22
C VAL A 13 7.20 23.83 -30.58
N ALA A 14 7.00 24.45 -31.76
CA ALA A 14 5.64 24.80 -32.20
C ALA A 14 4.71 23.59 -32.37
N TRP A 15 5.23 22.47 -32.83
CA TRP A 15 4.46 21.25 -33.01
C TRP A 15 4.05 20.60 -31.66
N MET A 16 4.93 20.71 -30.66
CA MET A 16 4.63 20.22 -29.30
C MET A 16 3.50 21.00 -28.62
N PHE A 17 3.38 22.33 -28.89
CA PHE A 17 2.29 23.14 -28.33
C PHE A 17 0.93 22.89 -28.99
N VAL A 18 0.87 22.45 -30.23
CA VAL A 18 -0.39 22.10 -30.93
C VAL A 18 -0.95 20.76 -30.43
N ALA A 19 -0.09 19.81 -30.06
CA ALA A 19 -0.53 18.50 -29.57
C ALA A 19 -1.19 18.55 -28.18
N VAL A 20 -0.82 19.52 -27.35
CA VAL A 20 -1.38 19.67 -25.98
C VAL A 20 -2.76 20.33 -25.99
N ALA A 21 -3.14 21.08 -27.04
CA ALA A 21 -4.43 21.77 -27.11
C ALA A 21 -5.61 20.90 -27.58
N ALA A 22 -5.38 19.68 -28.03
CA ALA A 22 -6.42 18.81 -28.61
C ALA A 22 -7.11 17.87 -27.59
N GLU A 23 -6.65 17.78 -26.35
CA GLU A 23 -7.14 16.80 -25.36
C GLU A 23 -8.10 17.35 -24.29
N GLY A 24 -8.59 18.56 -24.46
CA GLY A 24 -9.39 19.33 -23.47
C GLY A 24 -10.90 19.43 -23.72
N ARG A 25 -11.55 18.60 -24.55
CA ARG A 25 -13.01 18.76 -24.76
C ARG A 25 -13.79 17.47 -24.66
N ARG A 26 -13.85 16.85 -23.47
CA ARG A 26 -14.92 15.89 -23.16
C ARG A 26 -16.15 16.65 -22.66
N LYS A 27 -17.17 16.70 -23.49
CA LYS A 27 -18.50 17.22 -23.15
C LYS A 27 -19.12 16.31 -22.09
N THR A 28 -19.32 16.83 -20.90
CA THR A 28 -20.21 16.23 -19.89
C THR A 28 -21.64 16.48 -20.36
N LYS A 29 -22.32 15.43 -20.77
CA LYS A 29 -23.76 15.41 -21.03
C LYS A 29 -24.49 15.51 -19.69
N ARG A 30 -25.01 16.68 -19.36
CA ARG A 30 -25.88 16.90 -18.22
C ARG A 30 -27.26 16.34 -18.63
N GLU A 31 -27.62 15.19 -18.08
CA GLU A 31 -29.00 14.73 -18.11
C GLU A 31 -29.77 15.46 -17.01
N ASN A 32 -30.75 16.28 -17.43
CA ASN A 32 -31.75 16.85 -16.54
C ASN A 32 -32.65 15.73 -16.03
N TYR A 33 -32.47 15.33 -14.78
CA TYR A 33 -33.40 14.49 -14.05
C TYR A 33 -34.34 15.40 -13.29
N SER A 34 -35.62 15.50 -13.75
CA SER A 34 -36.67 16.16 -13.02
C SER A 34 -37.13 15.26 -11.88
N VAL A 35 -36.86 15.71 -10.66
CA VAL A 35 -37.31 15.08 -9.42
C VAL A 35 -38.77 15.43 -9.21
N SER A 36 -39.66 14.47 -9.42
CA SER A 36 -40.98 14.44 -8.80
C SER A 36 -40.85 13.87 -7.41
N ALA A 37 -41.28 14.62 -6.41
CA ALA A 37 -41.29 14.19 -5.02
C ALA A 37 -42.22 13.00 -4.83
N PRO A 38 -41.76 11.91 -4.21
CA PRO A 38 -42.64 10.94 -3.58
C PRO A 38 -42.60 11.10 -2.05
N SER A 39 -43.81 11.06 -1.49
CA SER A 39 -44.22 10.82 -0.12
C SER A 39 -43.24 10.14 0.80
N GLU A 40 -43.19 10.70 2.02
CA GLU A 40 -42.51 10.20 3.23
C GLU A 40 -42.91 8.74 3.50
N GLU A 41 -42.09 7.82 3.10
CA GLU A 41 -42.04 6.48 3.64
C GLU A 41 -40.77 6.42 4.53
N GLU A 42 -41.00 6.44 5.85
CA GLU A 42 -39.95 6.17 6.84
C GLU A 42 -39.41 4.74 6.61
N THR A 43 -38.45 4.63 5.71
CA THR A 43 -37.61 3.44 5.71
C THR A 43 -36.64 3.62 6.86
N ASN A 44 -36.84 2.82 7.92
CA ASN A 44 -35.81 2.50 8.89
C ASN A 44 -34.59 2.02 8.12
N TYR A 45 -33.69 2.96 7.85
CA TYR A 45 -32.29 2.63 7.61
C TYR A 45 -31.75 2.21 8.96
N ASP A 46 -31.72 0.90 9.22
CA ASP A 46 -30.73 0.32 10.10
C ASP A 46 -29.38 0.72 9.47
N ASP A 47 -28.85 1.84 9.95
CA ASP A 47 -27.46 2.21 9.76
C ASP A 47 -26.64 1.08 10.37
N ASP A 48 -26.39 0.05 9.57
CA ASP A 48 -25.34 -0.92 9.77
C ASP A 48 -24.03 -0.12 9.57
N TYR A 49 -23.68 0.66 10.61
CA TYR A 49 -22.36 1.23 10.75
C TYR A 49 -21.40 0.06 10.84
N GLU A 50 -20.99 -0.49 9.69
CA GLU A 50 -19.79 -1.30 9.64
C GLU A 50 -18.73 -0.50 10.39
N GLU A 51 -18.37 -0.96 11.56
CA GLU A 51 -17.29 -0.42 12.38
C GLU A 51 -16.04 -0.48 11.50
N LEU A 52 -15.80 0.61 10.80
CA LEU A 52 -14.74 0.72 9.80
C LEU A 52 -13.41 0.65 10.54
N GLU A 53 -12.87 -0.54 10.69
CA GLU A 53 -11.58 -0.75 11.32
C GLU A 53 -10.47 -0.01 10.55
N PRO A 54 -9.55 0.64 11.28
CA PRO A 54 -8.44 1.33 10.65
C PRO A 54 -7.53 0.34 9.90
N CYS A 55 -6.88 0.83 8.87
CA CYS A 55 -5.83 0.07 8.19
C CYS A 55 -4.67 -0.19 9.14
N GLN A 56 -4.32 -1.45 9.34
CA GLN A 56 -3.18 -1.90 10.15
C GLN A 56 -2.06 -2.43 9.28
N CYS A 57 -0.84 -2.14 9.65
CA CYS A 57 0.38 -2.64 9.04
C CYS A 57 1.03 -3.67 9.95
N GLY A 58 1.35 -4.84 9.45
CA GLY A 58 2.02 -5.90 10.20
C GLY A 58 3.31 -6.33 9.52
N VAL A 59 4.36 -6.50 10.29
CA VAL A 59 5.63 -7.07 9.82
C VAL A 59 5.77 -8.48 10.37
N PHE A 60 5.91 -9.45 9.48
CA PHE A 60 6.10 -10.85 9.81
C PHE A 60 7.46 -11.35 9.30
N LEU A 61 8.09 -12.23 10.05
CA LEU A 61 9.35 -12.86 9.66
C LEU A 61 9.12 -14.14 8.86
N SER A 62 10.16 -14.59 8.14
CA SER A 62 10.04 -15.74 7.22
C SER A 62 9.58 -17.03 7.89
N GLN A 63 9.84 -17.26 9.17
CA GLN A 63 9.33 -18.43 9.88
C GLN A 63 7.81 -18.38 10.13
N GLN A 64 7.23 -17.18 10.17
CA GLN A 64 5.80 -16.99 10.37
C GLN A 64 4.99 -17.11 9.08
N VAL A 65 5.65 -17.14 7.93
CA VAL A 65 4.99 -17.11 6.64
C VAL A 65 5.41 -18.31 5.79
N GLY A 66 4.45 -19.01 5.21
CA GLY A 66 4.74 -20.07 4.26
C GLY A 66 5.37 -19.47 3.00
N ILE A 67 6.66 -19.72 2.79
CA ILE A 67 7.37 -19.25 1.59
C ILE A 67 7.44 -20.38 0.58
N LYS A 68 6.90 -20.17 -0.61
CA LYS A 68 7.21 -21.02 -1.75
C LYS A 68 8.38 -20.45 -2.51
N GLU A 69 9.53 -21.09 -2.40
CA GLU A 69 10.71 -20.74 -3.20
C GLU A 69 10.43 -21.07 -4.68
N ASN A 70 10.11 -20.06 -5.44
CA ASN A 70 10.22 -20.08 -6.89
C ASN A 70 11.36 -19.14 -7.28
N ASN A 71 12.44 -19.72 -7.64
CA ASN A 71 13.69 -19.29 -8.30
C ASN A 71 14.08 -17.80 -8.39
N ARG A 72 13.27 -16.80 -8.05
CA ARG A 72 13.67 -15.36 -8.05
C ARG A 72 12.91 -14.43 -7.12
N ARG A 73 11.78 -14.84 -6.53
CA ARG A 73 11.01 -13.97 -5.60
C ARG A 73 10.30 -14.83 -4.56
N SER A 74 10.85 -14.86 -3.35
CA SER A 74 10.14 -15.42 -2.19
C SER A 74 8.90 -14.57 -1.91
N ARG A 75 7.71 -15.11 -2.15
CA ARG A 75 6.45 -14.44 -1.81
C ARG A 75 5.71 -15.23 -0.76
N PRO A 76 5.23 -14.60 0.32
CA PRO A 76 4.37 -15.27 1.28
C PRO A 76 3.08 -15.71 0.60
N ARG A 77 2.55 -16.85 1.03
CA ARG A 77 1.26 -17.38 0.58
C ARG A 77 0.37 -17.66 1.77
N GLY A 78 -0.82 -17.10 1.72
CA GLY A 78 -1.81 -17.28 2.76
C GLY A 78 -1.57 -16.45 4.01
N PRO A 79 -2.43 -16.63 5.02
CA PRO A 79 -2.30 -15.91 6.28
C PRO A 79 -1.01 -16.32 7.00
N PRO A 80 -0.39 -15.39 7.74
CA PRO A 80 0.78 -15.68 8.54
C PRO A 80 0.39 -16.49 9.79
N GLN A 81 1.38 -17.10 10.44
CA GLN A 81 1.19 -17.79 11.71
C GLN A 81 1.54 -16.88 12.88
N GLY A 82 0.66 -16.82 13.87
CA GLY A 82 0.86 -15.97 15.05
C GLY A 82 0.69 -14.47 14.77
N GLU A 83 1.13 -13.68 15.71
CA GLU A 83 1.04 -12.22 15.65
C GLU A 83 2.23 -11.60 14.90
N PRO A 84 2.05 -10.41 14.31
CA PRO A 84 3.15 -9.69 13.68
C PRO A 84 4.20 -9.28 14.70
N VAL A 85 5.48 -9.34 14.31
CA VAL A 85 6.59 -8.88 15.16
C VAL A 85 6.49 -7.37 15.43
N VAL A 86 6.04 -6.60 14.45
CA VAL A 86 5.78 -5.17 14.59
C VAL A 86 4.43 -4.85 13.97
N THR A 87 3.59 -4.14 14.72
CA THR A 87 2.30 -3.62 14.26
C THR A 87 2.31 -2.11 14.27
N TYR A 88 1.64 -1.52 13.32
CA TYR A 88 1.41 -0.08 13.26
C TYR A 88 -0.03 0.17 12.78
N ASP A 89 -0.78 0.91 13.58
CA ASP A 89 -2.09 1.40 13.21
C ASP A 89 -1.93 2.73 12.46
N THR A 90 -2.53 2.82 11.29
CA THR A 90 -2.48 4.08 10.55
C THR A 90 -3.48 5.06 11.16
N ASP A 91 -3.05 6.30 11.42
CA ASP A 91 -3.92 7.40 11.90
C ASP A 91 -4.94 7.85 10.82
N SER A 92 -5.07 7.09 9.76
CA SER A 92 -5.99 7.41 8.66
C SER A 92 -7.41 7.02 9.02
N PRO A 93 -8.39 7.84 8.62
CA PRO A 93 -9.78 7.42 8.69
C PRO A 93 -9.93 6.09 7.93
N SER A 94 -10.87 5.28 8.39
CA SER A 94 -11.21 4.01 7.79
C SER A 94 -11.22 4.08 6.25
N MET A 95 -10.56 3.12 5.65
CA MET A 95 -10.51 3.03 4.20
C MET A 95 -11.63 2.15 3.69
N PRO A 96 -12.23 2.46 2.54
CA PRO A 96 -13.29 1.63 1.98
C PRO A 96 -12.77 0.20 1.76
N CYS A 97 -13.60 -0.78 2.06
CA CYS A 97 -13.31 -2.17 1.78
C CYS A 97 -13.23 -2.41 0.27
N GLY A 98 -12.36 -3.30 -0.16
CA GLY A 98 -12.16 -3.64 -1.57
C GLY A 98 -10.81 -3.26 -2.12
N VAL A 99 -10.65 -3.41 -3.44
CA VAL A 99 -9.35 -3.27 -4.12
C VAL A 99 -8.74 -1.86 -3.97
N GLY A 100 -9.56 -0.83 -3.97
CA GLY A 100 -9.11 0.56 -3.80
C GLY A 100 -8.57 0.80 -2.39
N GLY A 101 -9.32 0.40 -1.38
CA GLY A 101 -8.91 0.52 0.02
C GLY A 101 -7.67 -0.33 0.32
N PHE A 102 -7.60 -1.55 -0.20
CA PHE A 102 -6.39 -2.38 -0.09
C PHE A 102 -5.14 -1.66 -0.60
N LYS A 103 -5.20 -1.08 -1.81
CA LYS A 103 -4.05 -0.35 -2.39
C LYS A 103 -3.67 0.87 -1.56
N ASN A 104 -4.66 1.61 -1.06
CA ASN A 104 -4.42 2.77 -0.22
C ASN A 104 -3.79 2.37 1.12
N CYS A 105 -4.28 1.30 1.76
CA CYS A 105 -3.72 0.76 2.99
C CYS A 105 -2.25 0.33 2.78
N VAL A 106 -1.95 -0.42 1.70
CA VAL A 106 -0.56 -0.79 1.35
C VAL A 106 0.32 0.45 1.19
N SER A 107 -0.15 1.48 0.48
CA SER A 107 0.62 2.71 0.28
C SER A 107 0.95 3.41 1.59
N ARG A 108 -0.05 3.53 2.49
CA ARG A 108 0.16 4.12 3.82
C ARG A 108 1.15 3.33 4.66
N CYS A 109 1.02 2.00 4.67
CA CYS A 109 1.97 1.15 5.37
C CYS A 109 3.40 1.28 4.84
N LEU A 110 3.57 1.42 3.52
CA LEU A 110 4.88 1.65 2.94
C LEU A 110 5.48 3.00 3.36
N ASP A 111 4.68 4.07 3.38
CA ASP A 111 5.13 5.39 3.82
C ASP A 111 5.65 5.37 5.26
N VAL A 112 5.00 4.59 6.13
CA VAL A 112 5.46 4.41 7.51
C VAL A 112 6.74 3.59 7.57
N ILE A 113 6.77 2.42 6.92
CA ILE A 113 7.91 1.50 6.97
C ILE A 113 9.17 2.14 6.40
N LEU A 114 9.06 2.92 5.33
CA LEU A 114 10.21 3.61 4.72
C LEU A 114 10.89 4.58 5.69
N LYS A 115 10.15 5.21 6.60
CA LYS A 115 10.70 6.10 7.63
C LYS A 115 11.53 5.33 8.66
N TYR A 116 11.14 4.10 8.97
CA TYR A 116 11.81 3.26 9.96
C TYR A 116 12.84 2.30 9.36
N LEU A 117 12.90 2.17 8.04
CA LEU A 117 13.78 1.23 7.33
C LEU A 117 15.27 1.32 7.74
N PRO A 118 15.85 2.53 7.97
CA PRO A 118 17.24 2.65 8.43
C PRO A 118 17.49 2.02 9.81
N ARG A 119 16.45 1.95 10.66
CA ARG A 119 16.48 1.42 12.02
C ARG A 119 15.74 0.09 12.16
N ALA A 120 15.38 -0.54 11.06
CA ALA A 120 14.56 -1.75 11.07
C ALA A 120 15.18 -2.92 11.86
N GLY A 121 16.53 -3.06 11.85
CA GLY A 121 17.22 -4.08 12.62
C GLY A 121 16.94 -3.98 14.12
N PRO A 122 17.33 -2.90 14.79
CA PRO A 122 17.01 -2.71 16.21
C PRO A 122 15.52 -2.80 16.56
N VAL A 123 14.64 -2.29 15.70
CA VAL A 123 13.19 -2.36 15.93
C VAL A 123 12.68 -3.80 15.90
N ILE A 124 13.05 -4.56 14.88
CA ILE A 124 12.66 -5.98 14.75
C ILE A 124 13.24 -6.81 15.87
N CYS A 125 14.54 -6.67 16.15
CA CYS A 125 15.20 -7.47 17.17
C CYS A 125 14.73 -7.14 18.59
N GLY A 126 14.41 -5.89 18.87
CA GLY A 126 13.83 -5.49 20.16
C GLY A 126 12.38 -5.92 20.36
N ALA A 127 11.65 -6.23 19.28
CA ALA A 127 10.25 -6.66 19.33
C ALA A 127 10.07 -8.18 19.28
N VAL A 128 11.05 -8.93 18.75
CA VAL A 128 10.97 -10.38 18.66
C VAL A 128 11.49 -11.01 19.96
N GLU A 129 10.73 -11.97 20.52
CA GLU A 129 11.06 -12.65 21.79
C GLU A 129 11.94 -13.90 21.62
N ARG A 130 12.60 -14.01 20.49
CA ARG A 130 13.47 -15.16 20.14
C ARG A 130 14.66 -14.74 19.30
N ASP A 131 15.65 -15.57 19.24
CA ASP A 131 16.73 -15.40 18.29
C ASP A 131 16.25 -15.52 16.85
N VAL A 132 16.83 -14.72 15.98
CA VAL A 132 16.50 -14.65 14.54
C VAL A 132 17.74 -14.94 13.73
N HIS A 133 17.66 -15.93 12.86
CA HIS A 133 18.78 -16.35 12.02
C HIS A 133 18.42 -16.18 10.53
N ARG A 134 18.95 -15.15 9.89
CA ARG A 134 18.82 -14.88 8.45
C ARG A 134 17.37 -14.87 7.96
N GLU A 135 16.48 -14.26 8.73
CA GLU A 135 15.09 -14.16 8.34
C GLU A 135 14.81 -12.87 7.57
N LYS A 136 13.91 -12.97 6.59
CA LYS A 136 13.37 -11.82 5.85
C LYS A 136 12.10 -11.33 6.51
N ALA A 137 11.90 -10.03 6.50
CA ALA A 137 10.67 -9.41 6.94
C ALA A 137 9.74 -9.14 5.75
N PHE A 138 8.45 -9.43 5.93
CA PHE A 138 7.39 -9.27 4.94
C PHE A 138 6.31 -8.34 5.48
N LEU A 139 5.83 -7.47 4.60
CA LEU A 139 4.72 -6.57 4.93
C LEU A 139 3.39 -7.27 4.66
N PHE A 140 2.54 -7.26 5.68
CA PHE A 140 1.14 -7.62 5.60
C PHE A 140 0.29 -6.41 5.98
N ILE A 141 -0.94 -6.40 5.53
CA ILE A 141 -1.92 -5.41 5.96
C ILE A 141 -3.19 -6.11 6.45
N LYS A 142 -3.87 -5.46 7.37
CA LYS A 142 -5.21 -5.81 7.82
C LYS A 142 -6.10 -4.60 7.60
N ASN A 143 -7.18 -4.78 6.86
CA ASN A 143 -8.15 -3.74 6.56
C ASN A 143 -9.56 -4.32 6.63
N CYS A 144 -10.53 -3.54 7.11
CA CYS A 144 -11.94 -3.95 7.17
C CYS A 144 -12.19 -5.21 8.01
N GLY A 145 -11.61 -5.29 9.21
CA GLY A 145 -11.85 -6.40 10.13
C GLY A 145 -11.36 -7.77 9.63
N GLY A 146 -10.67 -7.79 8.49
CA GLY A 146 -10.24 -9.00 7.83
C GLY A 146 -9.00 -9.65 8.48
N GLU A 147 -8.54 -10.71 7.85
CA GLU A 147 -7.30 -11.39 8.18
C GLU A 147 -6.08 -10.63 7.61
N TRP A 148 -4.90 -10.90 8.17
CA TRP A 148 -3.64 -10.40 7.63
C TRP A 148 -3.44 -10.86 6.20
N THR A 149 -3.43 -9.91 5.28
CA THR A 149 -3.29 -10.15 3.84
C THR A 149 -1.88 -9.84 3.39
N PRO A 150 -1.20 -10.79 2.70
CA PRO A 150 0.16 -10.59 2.24
C PRO A 150 0.21 -9.50 1.16
N THR A 151 1.20 -8.63 1.26
CA THR A 151 1.56 -7.72 0.20
C THR A 151 2.68 -8.31 -0.67
N SER A 152 3.06 -7.60 -1.73
CA SER A 152 4.21 -8.00 -2.55
C SER A 152 5.55 -7.47 -2.01
N PHE A 153 5.54 -6.85 -0.83
CA PHE A 153 6.70 -6.14 -0.29
C PHE A 153 7.40 -6.94 0.81
N SER A 154 8.72 -6.96 0.72
CA SER A 154 9.61 -7.55 1.73
C SER A 154 10.84 -6.68 1.91
N ALA A 155 11.48 -6.77 3.08
CA ALA A 155 12.78 -6.20 3.28
C ALA A 155 13.79 -6.86 2.33
N GLY A 156 14.62 -6.06 1.68
CA GLY A 156 15.65 -6.54 0.76
C GLY A 156 16.84 -7.21 1.45
N LYS A 157 16.88 -7.18 2.78
CA LYS A 157 17.95 -7.75 3.64
C LYS A 157 17.40 -8.78 4.59
N GLU A 158 18.29 -9.65 5.07
CA GLU A 158 18.03 -10.58 6.15
C GLU A 158 18.31 -9.93 7.51
N PHE A 159 17.63 -10.40 8.53
CA PHE A 159 17.79 -9.96 9.92
C PHE A 159 18.38 -11.09 10.75
N CYS A 160 19.33 -10.74 11.61
CA CYS A 160 19.93 -11.62 12.62
C CYS A 160 19.85 -10.92 13.97
N CYS A 161 19.29 -11.63 14.96
CA CYS A 161 19.10 -11.13 16.33
C CYS A 161 19.56 -12.19 17.31
N THR A 162 20.28 -11.77 18.35
CA THR A 162 20.63 -12.59 19.50
C THR A 162 20.38 -11.76 20.76
N ASP A 163 19.68 -12.32 21.72
CA ASP A 163 19.32 -11.64 22.98
C ASP A 163 18.65 -10.26 22.77
N GLY A 164 17.82 -10.13 21.73
CA GLY A 164 17.14 -8.88 21.38
C GLY A 164 17.99 -7.84 20.66
N GLU A 165 19.27 -8.12 20.41
CA GLU A 165 20.16 -7.22 19.71
C GLU A 165 20.37 -7.58 18.24
N HIS A 166 20.33 -6.56 17.38
CA HIS A 166 20.58 -6.72 15.95
C HIS A 166 22.06 -6.77 15.64
N HIS A 167 22.46 -7.79 14.90
CA HIS A 167 23.82 -7.90 14.38
C HIS A 167 23.85 -8.24 12.87
N LYS A 168 25.02 -8.13 12.27
CA LYS A 168 25.18 -8.50 10.86
C LYS A 168 25.08 -10.02 10.72
N CYS A 169 24.25 -10.47 9.77
CA CYS A 169 24.14 -11.87 9.44
C CYS A 169 25.46 -12.48 8.88
#